data_6f6fd3295d46085f73cdc48ec42d0e9f
#
_entry.id   6f6fd3295d46085f73cdc48ec42d0e9f
#
_cell.length_a   1.000
_cell.length_b   1.000
_cell.length_c   1.000
_cell.angle_alpha   90.00
_cell.angle_beta   90.00
_cell.angle_gamma   90.00
#
_symmetry.space_group_name_H-M   'P 1'
#
loop_
_entity.id
_entity.type
_entity.pdbx_description
1 polymer ?
#
loop_
_entity_poly.entity_id
_entity_poly.type
_entity_poly.pdbx_seq_one_letter_code
_entity_poly.pdbx_strand_id
1 'polypeptide(L)'
;MESFIIEGGHRLKGTITPQGAKNEALEVICATLLTTDPVRIKNVPEILDVNNLIKLLQEIGVKVTRHAQGDFTFQADALNLSFLDSMEFVRKCASLRGSVLMIGPLLGRFGKATVAKPGGDKIGRRRLDTHFLGFKSLGAKFVRDPERDVFQIQAHRLKGSYMLLDEASVTGTANIIMAAVMAKGTTTIYNAACEPYIQQLCHLLNGMGANISGIASNLLTIVGVDKLHAAEHTVLPDMIEVGSFIGMAAMVGDGVRIKNVSLRNLGIIPDAFRRLGVKIQAEGDDLFVPRQPHCVVGSFIDGTIMTLADAPWPGLTPDLISVLLVVATQVRGSVLIHQKMFESRLFFVDKLIDMGAQIILCDPHRAVVVGHDHKMKLRAGRMTSPDIRAGIALLIAAMSSQGTSHIANIAQIDRGYEDIENRLNAIGACIKRVND
;
A
#
# COMPACT_ATOMS: atom_id res chain seq x y z
N MET A 1 -7.23 23.87 -6.13
CA MET A 1 -6.65 22.51 -5.89
C MET A 1 -6.01 22.54 -4.53
N GLU A 2 -6.19 21.48 -3.70
CA GLU A 2 -5.57 21.50 -2.35
C GLU A 2 -4.07 21.31 -2.41
N SER A 3 -3.37 22.04 -1.55
CA SER A 3 -1.91 22.09 -1.47
C SER A 3 -1.46 22.14 -0.01
N PHE A 4 -0.23 21.67 0.25
CA PHE A 4 0.47 21.91 1.51
C PHE A 4 1.46 23.07 1.37
N ILE A 5 1.45 23.95 2.35
CA ILE A 5 2.53 24.89 2.64
C ILE A 5 3.29 24.35 3.84
N ILE A 6 4.59 24.10 3.67
CA ILE A 6 5.44 23.48 4.68
C ILE A 6 6.58 24.42 5.03
N GLU A 7 6.65 24.84 6.29
CA GLU A 7 7.82 25.52 6.82
C GLU A 7 8.84 24.46 7.27
N GLY A 8 9.97 24.39 6.58
CA GLY A 8 10.98 23.38 6.82
C GLY A 8 11.89 23.73 8.01
N GLY A 9 12.62 22.72 8.50
CA GLY A 9 13.60 22.87 9.59
C GLY A 9 13.03 22.70 11.00
N HIS A 10 11.73 22.53 11.16
CA HIS A 10 11.10 22.19 12.44
C HIS A 10 11.46 20.77 12.86
N ARG A 11 11.69 20.56 14.16
CA ARG A 11 12.06 19.26 14.72
C ARG A 11 10.84 18.51 15.22
N LEU A 12 10.71 17.26 14.78
CA LEU A 12 9.68 16.36 15.29
C LEU A 12 10.10 15.72 16.60
N LYS A 13 9.27 15.83 17.63
CA LYS A 13 9.49 15.23 18.94
C LYS A 13 8.17 14.76 19.53
N GLY A 14 8.16 13.55 20.06
CA GLY A 14 6.97 13.00 20.71
C GLY A 14 6.58 11.64 20.17
N THR A 15 5.30 11.37 20.19
CA THR A 15 4.75 10.04 19.89
C THR A 15 3.75 10.14 18.73
N ILE A 16 3.87 9.22 17.79
CA ILE A 16 2.93 9.07 16.68
C ILE A 16 2.49 7.61 16.56
N THR A 17 1.22 7.37 16.22
CA THR A 17 0.66 6.03 16.04
C THR A 17 0.33 5.83 14.57
N PRO A 18 0.77 4.75 13.92
CA PRO A 18 0.40 4.45 12.55
C PRO A 18 -1.10 4.21 12.40
N GLN A 19 -1.65 4.60 11.25
CA GLN A 19 -3.00 4.23 10.84
C GLN A 19 -3.08 2.74 10.48
N GLY A 20 -4.30 2.24 10.24
CA GLY A 20 -4.51 0.90 9.69
C GLY A 20 -3.95 0.75 8.27
N ALA A 21 -3.49 -0.43 7.93
CA ALA A 21 -2.86 -0.73 6.64
C ALA A 21 -3.85 -0.57 5.48
N LYS A 22 -3.57 0.38 4.58
CA LYS A 22 -4.38 0.65 3.39
C LYS A 22 -4.66 -0.60 2.56
N ASN A 23 -3.58 -1.33 2.20
CA ASN A 23 -3.69 -2.46 1.29
C ASN A 23 -4.51 -3.59 1.91
N GLU A 24 -4.31 -3.88 3.20
CA GLU A 24 -5.11 -4.84 3.95
C GLU A 24 -6.58 -4.43 3.99
N ALA A 25 -6.88 -3.17 4.33
CA ALA A 25 -8.25 -2.67 4.41
C ALA A 25 -9.01 -2.88 3.09
N LEU A 26 -8.38 -2.57 1.94
CA LEU A 26 -8.99 -2.78 0.63
C LEU A 26 -9.32 -4.26 0.37
N GLU A 27 -8.45 -5.18 0.79
CA GLU A 27 -8.63 -6.63 0.61
C GLU A 27 -9.71 -7.18 1.54
N VAL A 28 -9.62 -6.91 2.84
CA VAL A 28 -10.55 -7.46 3.84
C VAL A 28 -11.97 -6.87 3.70
N ILE A 29 -12.10 -5.61 3.28
CA ILE A 29 -13.40 -5.00 2.97
C ILE A 29 -14.03 -5.69 1.75
N CYS A 30 -13.27 -5.99 0.68
CA CYS A 30 -13.79 -6.74 -0.47
C CYS A 30 -14.17 -8.18 -0.10
N ALA A 31 -13.45 -8.82 0.83
CA ALA A 31 -13.76 -10.17 1.29
C ALA A 31 -15.14 -10.27 1.97
N THR A 32 -15.68 -9.17 2.51
CA THR A 32 -17.05 -9.15 3.11
C THR A 32 -18.14 -9.49 2.11
N LEU A 33 -17.91 -9.31 0.80
CA LEU A 33 -18.84 -9.70 -0.25
C LEU A 33 -19.06 -11.21 -0.34
N LEU A 34 -18.20 -12.03 0.27
CA LEU A 34 -18.28 -13.49 0.22
C LEU A 34 -19.36 -14.10 1.12
N THR A 35 -19.95 -13.33 2.03
CA THR A 35 -21.00 -13.81 2.94
C THR A 35 -22.19 -12.85 3.00
N THR A 36 -23.36 -13.39 3.41
CA THR A 36 -24.54 -12.58 3.78
C THR A 36 -24.49 -12.11 5.23
N ASP A 37 -23.65 -12.75 6.04
CA ASP A 37 -23.55 -12.49 7.46
C ASP A 37 -22.73 -11.21 7.71
N PRO A 38 -22.96 -10.48 8.81
CA PRO A 38 -22.23 -9.26 9.10
C PRO A 38 -20.76 -9.56 9.44
N VAL A 39 -19.85 -8.79 8.83
CA VAL A 39 -18.40 -8.84 9.12
C VAL A 39 -17.98 -7.50 9.69
N ARG A 40 -17.39 -7.51 10.90
CA ARG A 40 -16.88 -6.30 11.56
C ARG A 40 -15.39 -6.15 11.33
N ILE A 41 -14.98 -4.96 10.85
CA ILE A 41 -13.59 -4.65 10.59
C ILE A 41 -13.22 -3.39 11.38
N LYS A 42 -12.17 -3.51 12.20
CA LYS A 42 -11.63 -2.45 13.06
C LYS A 42 -10.30 -1.93 12.51
N ASN A 43 -9.90 -0.76 12.98
CA ASN A 43 -8.68 -0.07 12.55
C ASN A 43 -8.63 0.18 11.04
N VAL A 44 -9.77 0.41 10.42
CA VAL A 44 -9.88 0.78 9.00
C VAL A 44 -9.40 2.21 8.84
N PRO A 45 -8.40 2.51 7.98
CA PRO A 45 -7.95 3.88 7.77
C PRO A 45 -9.00 4.66 6.97
N GLU A 46 -9.35 5.86 7.43
CA GLU A 46 -10.36 6.72 6.78
C GLU A 46 -9.73 7.59 5.67
N ILE A 47 -8.92 6.99 4.82
CA ILE A 47 -8.25 7.60 3.68
C ILE A 47 -9.13 7.59 2.42
N LEU A 48 -8.79 8.44 1.46
CA LEU A 48 -9.62 8.67 0.26
C LEU A 48 -9.91 7.37 -0.53
N ASP A 49 -8.90 6.52 -0.75
CA ASP A 49 -9.08 5.28 -1.52
C ASP A 49 -10.01 4.28 -0.80
N VAL A 50 -9.90 4.15 0.54
CA VAL A 50 -10.76 3.26 1.34
C VAL A 50 -12.18 3.81 1.41
N ASN A 51 -12.35 5.11 1.64
CA ASN A 51 -13.66 5.76 1.67
C ASN A 51 -14.39 5.63 0.32
N ASN A 52 -13.67 5.74 -0.80
CA ASN A 52 -14.23 5.55 -2.13
C ASN A 52 -14.64 4.09 -2.38
N LEU A 53 -13.88 3.10 -1.88
CA LEU A 53 -14.29 1.70 -1.94
C LEU A 53 -15.55 1.45 -1.12
N ILE A 54 -15.62 1.96 0.11
CA ILE A 54 -16.80 1.82 0.97
C ILE A 54 -18.05 2.41 0.28
N LYS A 55 -17.95 3.61 -0.31
CA LYS A 55 -19.05 4.21 -1.08
C LYS A 55 -19.47 3.34 -2.26
N LEU A 56 -18.51 2.80 -3.01
CA LEU A 56 -18.81 1.92 -4.14
C LEU A 56 -19.54 0.64 -3.67
N LEU A 57 -19.12 0.05 -2.53
CA LEU A 57 -19.79 -1.11 -1.94
C LEU A 57 -21.22 -0.78 -1.48
N GLN A 58 -21.46 0.39 -0.90
CA GLN A 58 -22.81 0.83 -0.52
C GLN A 58 -23.73 0.96 -1.75
N GLU A 59 -23.21 1.45 -2.87
CA GLU A 59 -23.97 1.59 -4.12
C GLU A 59 -24.34 0.26 -4.76
N ILE A 60 -23.51 -0.77 -4.59
CA ILE A 60 -23.87 -2.13 -5.00
C ILE A 60 -24.76 -2.85 -3.97
N GLY A 61 -25.16 -2.19 -2.87
CA GLY A 61 -26.11 -2.68 -1.91
C GLY A 61 -25.53 -3.26 -0.61
N VAL A 62 -24.23 -3.10 -0.35
CA VAL A 62 -23.67 -3.49 0.97
C VAL A 62 -24.15 -2.52 2.04
N LYS A 63 -24.74 -3.04 3.10
CA LYS A 63 -25.07 -2.25 4.29
C LYS A 63 -23.79 -2.01 5.10
N VAL A 64 -23.48 -0.74 5.34
CA VAL A 64 -22.29 -0.34 6.09
C VAL A 64 -22.72 0.43 7.33
N THR A 65 -22.36 -0.08 8.50
CA THR A 65 -22.60 0.57 9.79
C THR A 65 -21.27 1.02 10.37
N ARG A 66 -21.09 2.34 10.60
CA ARG A 66 -19.94 2.90 11.29
C ARG A 66 -20.24 2.99 12.78
N HIS A 67 -19.43 2.32 13.61
CA HIS A 67 -19.56 2.33 15.07
C HIS A 67 -18.73 3.42 15.74
N ALA A 68 -17.50 3.61 15.23
CA ALA A 68 -16.55 4.63 15.67
C ALA A 68 -15.60 4.96 14.50
N GLN A 69 -14.61 5.82 14.74
CA GLN A 69 -13.53 6.04 13.79
C GLN A 69 -12.80 4.71 13.53
N GLY A 70 -12.68 4.33 12.27
CA GLY A 70 -12.02 3.10 11.84
C GLY A 70 -12.73 1.80 12.24
N ASP A 71 -13.99 1.82 12.72
CA ASP A 71 -14.74 0.64 13.16
C ASP A 71 -16.06 0.52 12.38
N PHE A 72 -16.13 -0.47 11.50
CA PHE A 72 -17.22 -0.66 10.57
C PHE A 72 -17.76 -2.10 10.58
N THR A 73 -19.06 -2.26 10.39
CA THR A 73 -19.68 -3.54 10.04
C THR A 73 -20.19 -3.48 8.60
N PHE A 74 -19.85 -4.49 7.82
CA PHE A 74 -20.27 -4.68 6.43
C PHE A 74 -21.21 -5.87 6.35
N GLN A 75 -22.35 -5.72 5.67
CA GLN A 75 -23.29 -6.81 5.43
C GLN A 75 -23.74 -6.82 3.97
N ALA A 76 -23.43 -7.88 3.24
CA ALA A 76 -23.69 -8.04 1.82
C ALA A 76 -24.84 -9.04 1.57
N ASP A 77 -25.98 -8.83 2.22
CA ASP A 77 -27.16 -9.73 2.18
C ASP A 77 -28.05 -9.50 0.95
N ALA A 78 -28.07 -8.29 0.37
CA ALA A 78 -28.95 -7.90 -0.72
C ALA A 78 -28.25 -7.01 -1.74
N LEU A 79 -27.39 -7.61 -2.58
CA LEU A 79 -26.62 -6.86 -3.57
C LEU A 79 -27.43 -6.59 -4.85
N ASN A 80 -27.30 -5.38 -5.39
CA ASN A 80 -27.81 -4.99 -6.70
C ASN A 80 -26.81 -5.37 -7.79
N LEU A 81 -26.87 -6.60 -8.27
CA LEU A 81 -25.95 -7.10 -9.29
C LEU A 81 -26.13 -6.42 -10.67
N SER A 82 -27.31 -5.82 -10.94
CA SER A 82 -27.54 -5.09 -12.19
C SER A 82 -26.73 -3.78 -12.25
N PHE A 83 -26.38 -3.19 -11.09
CA PHE A 83 -25.52 -2.02 -11.04
C PHE A 83 -24.11 -2.29 -11.57
N LEU A 84 -23.61 -3.53 -11.40
CA LEU A 84 -22.30 -3.95 -11.91
C LEU A 84 -22.20 -3.89 -13.46
N ASP A 85 -23.34 -3.89 -14.14
CA ASP A 85 -23.42 -3.79 -15.60
C ASP A 85 -23.63 -2.31 -16.08
N SER A 86 -23.69 -1.34 -15.17
CA SER A 86 -23.89 0.06 -15.48
C SER A 86 -22.62 0.79 -15.91
N MET A 87 -22.76 1.82 -16.74
CA MET A 87 -21.66 2.72 -17.08
C MET A 87 -21.19 3.56 -15.87
N GLU A 88 -22.05 3.75 -14.88
CA GLU A 88 -21.69 4.44 -13.64
C GLU A 88 -20.69 3.60 -12.83
N PHE A 89 -20.95 2.31 -12.67
CA PHE A 89 -20.01 1.38 -12.05
C PHE A 89 -18.66 1.39 -12.76
N VAL A 90 -18.65 1.32 -14.10
CA VAL A 90 -17.42 1.34 -14.91
C VAL A 90 -16.60 2.61 -14.64
N ARG A 91 -17.25 3.80 -14.62
CA ARG A 91 -16.58 5.07 -14.34
C ARG A 91 -15.97 5.13 -12.94
N LYS A 92 -16.69 4.62 -11.92
CA LYS A 92 -16.19 4.58 -10.54
C LYS A 92 -15.01 3.63 -10.38
N CYS A 93 -15.07 2.46 -11.01
CA CYS A 93 -13.93 1.55 -11.05
C CYS A 93 -12.68 2.18 -11.72
N ALA A 94 -12.89 2.98 -12.77
CA ALA A 94 -11.81 3.68 -13.46
C ALA A 94 -11.09 4.73 -12.59
N SER A 95 -11.71 5.21 -11.51
CA SER A 95 -11.09 6.15 -10.56
C SER A 95 -10.40 5.47 -9.38
N LEU A 96 -10.67 4.18 -9.12
CA LEU A 96 -10.21 3.45 -7.95
C LEU A 96 -9.54 2.13 -8.31
N ARG A 97 -8.22 2.03 -8.10
CA ARG A 97 -7.49 0.77 -8.35
C ARG A 97 -7.99 -0.39 -7.48
N GLY A 98 -8.36 -0.12 -6.23
CA GLY A 98 -8.88 -1.12 -5.29
C GLY A 98 -10.15 -1.82 -5.75
N SER A 99 -10.90 -1.22 -6.70
CA SER A 99 -12.11 -1.83 -7.27
C SER A 99 -11.86 -3.21 -7.90
N VAL A 100 -10.64 -3.47 -8.37
CA VAL A 100 -10.26 -4.76 -8.93
C VAL A 100 -10.41 -5.91 -7.92
N LEU A 101 -10.29 -5.64 -6.63
CA LEU A 101 -10.39 -6.64 -5.56
C LEU A 101 -11.82 -7.19 -5.35
N MET A 102 -12.83 -6.53 -5.90
CA MET A 102 -14.22 -7.04 -5.86
C MET A 102 -14.45 -8.22 -6.82
N ILE A 103 -13.57 -8.41 -7.81
CA ILE A 103 -13.76 -9.43 -8.88
C ILE A 103 -13.78 -10.83 -8.28
N GLY A 104 -12.79 -11.18 -7.44
CA GLY A 104 -12.69 -12.49 -6.81
C GLY A 104 -13.93 -12.89 -6.03
N PRO A 105 -14.38 -12.09 -5.04
CA PRO A 105 -15.56 -12.40 -4.24
C PRO A 105 -16.85 -12.41 -5.05
N LEU A 106 -17.05 -11.50 -6.01
CA LEU A 106 -18.23 -11.50 -6.87
C LEU A 106 -18.28 -12.75 -7.74
N LEU A 107 -17.15 -13.15 -8.32
CA LEU A 107 -17.05 -14.37 -9.11
C LEU A 107 -17.26 -15.62 -8.24
N GLY A 108 -16.65 -15.66 -7.06
CA GLY A 108 -16.77 -16.79 -6.12
C GLY A 108 -18.21 -17.03 -5.66
N ARG A 109 -18.92 -15.95 -5.29
CA ARG A 109 -20.25 -16.04 -4.73
C ARG A 109 -21.38 -16.05 -5.77
N PHE A 110 -21.24 -15.25 -6.84
CA PHE A 110 -22.32 -15.05 -7.81
C PHE A 110 -22.02 -15.63 -9.21
N GLY A 111 -20.82 -16.17 -9.41
CA GLY A 111 -20.40 -16.71 -10.71
C GLY A 111 -20.25 -15.65 -11.79
N LYS A 112 -20.33 -14.35 -11.47
CA LYS A 112 -20.24 -13.26 -12.44
C LYS A 112 -19.50 -12.05 -11.81
N ALA A 113 -18.62 -11.44 -12.59
CA ALA A 113 -18.00 -10.17 -12.25
C ALA A 113 -17.75 -9.33 -13.51
N THR A 114 -17.77 -8.00 -13.36
CA THR A 114 -17.41 -7.05 -14.43
C THR A 114 -16.07 -6.43 -14.11
N VAL A 115 -15.15 -6.46 -15.06
CA VAL A 115 -13.80 -5.90 -14.94
C VAL A 115 -13.72 -4.66 -15.83
N ALA A 116 -13.82 -3.50 -15.20
CA ALA A 116 -13.47 -2.24 -15.83
C ALA A 116 -11.96 -2.00 -15.76
N LYS A 117 -11.43 -1.19 -16.68
CA LYS A 117 -10.03 -0.75 -16.61
C LYS A 117 -9.82 0.07 -15.33
N PRO A 118 -9.09 -0.43 -14.31
CA PRO A 118 -8.97 0.27 -13.04
C PRO A 118 -8.04 1.48 -13.18
N GLY A 119 -8.36 2.54 -12.46
CA GLY A 119 -7.51 3.71 -12.27
C GLY A 119 -6.30 3.47 -11.36
N GLY A 120 -5.80 4.52 -10.74
CA GLY A 120 -4.73 4.48 -9.75
C GLY A 120 -3.46 5.21 -10.19
N ASP A 121 -2.37 5.02 -9.44
CA ASP A 121 -1.10 5.71 -9.63
C ASP A 121 -0.47 5.41 -10.99
N LYS A 122 0.13 6.44 -11.59
CA LYS A 122 0.87 6.33 -12.86
C LYS A 122 2.34 5.96 -12.60
N ILE A 123 2.58 4.74 -12.12
CA ILE A 123 3.90 4.23 -11.72
C ILE A 123 4.49 3.20 -12.71
N GLY A 124 3.95 3.12 -13.92
CA GLY A 124 4.28 2.14 -14.95
C GLY A 124 3.11 1.23 -15.28
N ARG A 125 3.37 0.19 -16.06
CA ARG A 125 2.36 -0.79 -16.45
C ARG A 125 1.97 -1.65 -15.24
N ARG A 126 0.67 -1.72 -14.98
CA ARG A 126 0.10 -2.53 -13.89
C ARG A 126 -0.92 -3.49 -14.50
N ARG A 127 -0.41 -4.58 -15.04
CA ARG A 127 -1.20 -5.60 -15.74
C ARG A 127 -2.17 -6.30 -14.79
N LEU A 128 -3.22 -6.89 -15.38
CA LEU A 128 -4.19 -7.74 -14.70
C LEU A 128 -4.07 -9.21 -15.15
N ASP A 129 -3.03 -9.54 -15.91
CA ASP A 129 -2.84 -10.86 -16.50
C ASP A 129 -2.85 -11.96 -15.44
N THR A 130 -2.15 -11.76 -14.31
CA THR A 130 -2.13 -12.74 -13.20
C THR A 130 -3.53 -13.02 -12.65
N HIS A 131 -4.38 -11.96 -12.52
CA HIS A 131 -5.78 -12.15 -12.11
C HIS A 131 -6.53 -13.05 -13.13
N PHE A 132 -6.39 -12.73 -14.41
CA PHE A 132 -7.09 -13.45 -15.49
C PHE A 132 -6.63 -14.89 -15.61
N LEU A 133 -5.31 -15.14 -15.53
CA LEU A 133 -4.75 -16.48 -15.52
C LEU A 133 -5.27 -17.31 -14.36
N GLY A 134 -5.30 -16.74 -13.15
CA GLY A 134 -5.84 -17.39 -11.96
C GLY A 134 -7.32 -17.75 -12.11
N PHE A 135 -8.16 -16.80 -12.54
CA PHE A 135 -9.60 -17.07 -12.73
C PHE A 135 -9.86 -18.08 -13.85
N LYS A 136 -9.07 -18.02 -14.95
CA LYS A 136 -9.14 -19.01 -16.02
C LYS A 136 -8.77 -20.42 -15.51
N SER A 137 -7.76 -20.52 -14.65
CA SER A 137 -7.34 -21.78 -14.03
C SER A 137 -8.45 -22.37 -13.15
N LEU A 138 -9.25 -21.50 -12.48
CA LEU A 138 -10.44 -21.89 -11.72
C LEU A 138 -11.65 -22.21 -12.61
N GLY A 139 -11.53 -22.11 -13.94
CA GLY A 139 -12.58 -22.46 -14.91
C GLY A 139 -13.50 -21.31 -15.32
N ALA A 140 -13.13 -20.06 -15.03
CA ALA A 140 -13.88 -18.88 -15.47
C ALA A 140 -13.66 -18.59 -16.96
N LYS A 141 -14.68 -18.04 -17.61
CA LYS A 141 -14.66 -17.57 -19.00
C LYS A 141 -14.70 -16.05 -19.04
N PHE A 142 -14.05 -15.50 -20.07
CA PHE A 142 -13.96 -14.06 -20.29
C PHE A 142 -14.68 -13.70 -21.56
N VAL A 143 -15.58 -12.71 -21.48
CA VAL A 143 -16.30 -12.16 -22.62
C VAL A 143 -15.99 -10.67 -22.67
N ARG A 144 -15.41 -10.19 -23.76
CA ARG A 144 -15.19 -8.75 -23.96
C ARG A 144 -16.51 -8.10 -24.35
N ASP A 145 -16.85 -7.01 -23.69
CA ASP A 145 -17.91 -6.12 -24.09
C ASP A 145 -17.25 -4.86 -24.71
N PRO A 146 -17.26 -4.74 -26.06
CA PRO A 146 -16.58 -3.65 -26.74
C PRO A 146 -17.29 -2.31 -26.58
N GLU A 147 -18.60 -2.30 -26.34
CA GLU A 147 -19.39 -1.06 -26.19
C GLU A 147 -19.07 -0.35 -24.88
N ARG A 148 -18.85 -1.12 -23.81
CA ARG A 148 -18.50 -0.60 -22.47
C ARG A 148 -17.00 -0.61 -22.20
N ASP A 149 -16.18 -1.19 -23.09
CA ASP A 149 -14.75 -1.44 -22.90
C ASP A 149 -14.42 -2.16 -21.58
N VAL A 150 -15.18 -3.22 -21.30
CA VAL A 150 -15.00 -4.06 -20.10
C VAL A 150 -14.86 -5.52 -20.46
N PHE A 151 -14.35 -6.30 -19.52
CA PHE A 151 -14.46 -7.76 -19.57
C PHE A 151 -15.50 -8.24 -18.56
N GLN A 152 -16.42 -9.08 -19.02
CA GLN A 152 -17.26 -9.88 -18.15
C GLN A 152 -16.57 -11.21 -17.87
N ILE A 153 -16.48 -11.58 -16.60
CA ILE A 153 -15.97 -12.87 -16.15
C ILE A 153 -17.16 -13.67 -15.65
N GLN A 154 -17.28 -14.90 -16.12
CA GLN A 154 -18.39 -15.79 -15.79
C GLN A 154 -17.89 -17.19 -15.48
N ALA A 155 -18.48 -17.82 -14.48
CA ALA A 155 -18.25 -19.23 -14.15
C ALA A 155 -19.58 -19.84 -13.65
N HIS A 156 -20.00 -20.96 -14.20
CA HIS A 156 -21.13 -21.68 -13.64
C HIS A 156 -20.81 -22.22 -12.24
N ARG A 157 -19.61 -22.76 -12.05
CA ARG A 157 -19.04 -23.19 -10.78
C ARG A 157 -17.52 -23.18 -10.91
N LEU A 158 -16.86 -22.48 -10.00
CA LEU A 158 -15.39 -22.51 -9.91
C LEU A 158 -14.91 -23.88 -9.44
N LYS A 159 -13.77 -24.32 -9.95
CA LYS A 159 -13.13 -25.59 -9.59
C LYS A 159 -11.70 -25.33 -9.14
N GLY A 160 -11.32 -25.95 -8.04
CA GLY A 160 -9.97 -25.92 -7.54
C GLY A 160 -8.99 -26.49 -8.57
N SER A 161 -7.80 -25.91 -8.63
CA SER A 161 -6.73 -26.29 -9.55
C SER A 161 -5.36 -25.93 -8.95
N TYR A 162 -4.31 -26.59 -9.46
CA TYR A 162 -2.94 -26.12 -9.24
C TYR A 162 -2.64 -24.98 -10.21
N MET A 163 -2.01 -23.93 -9.72
CA MET A 163 -1.53 -22.81 -10.53
C MET A 163 -0.17 -22.30 -10.07
N LEU A 164 0.71 -22.01 -11.02
CA LEU A 164 1.93 -21.26 -10.82
C LEU A 164 1.70 -19.85 -11.37
N LEU A 165 1.76 -18.83 -10.48
CA LEU A 165 1.60 -17.45 -10.90
C LEU A 165 2.87 -16.96 -11.61
N ASP A 166 2.69 -16.20 -12.67
CA ASP A 166 3.77 -15.58 -13.46
C ASP A 166 4.53 -14.50 -12.68
N GLU A 167 3.86 -13.86 -11.71
CA GLU A 167 4.45 -12.93 -10.76
C GLU A 167 3.80 -13.08 -9.37
N ALA A 168 4.51 -12.70 -8.31
CA ALA A 168 3.97 -12.61 -6.95
C ALA A 168 3.10 -11.34 -6.83
N SER A 169 2.01 -11.28 -7.59
CA SER A 169 1.08 -10.15 -7.61
C SER A 169 0.23 -10.15 -6.36
N VAL A 170 0.30 -9.08 -5.56
CA VAL A 170 -0.50 -8.91 -4.35
C VAL A 170 -1.99 -8.96 -4.66
N THR A 171 -2.48 -8.04 -5.50
CA THR A 171 -3.91 -7.98 -5.83
C THR A 171 -4.39 -9.20 -6.62
N GLY A 172 -3.51 -9.80 -7.45
CA GLY A 172 -3.77 -11.05 -8.14
C GLY A 172 -3.98 -12.19 -7.17
N THR A 173 -3.04 -12.37 -6.23
CA THR A 173 -3.12 -13.39 -5.17
C THR A 173 -4.39 -13.21 -4.33
N ALA A 174 -4.67 -11.99 -3.83
CA ALA A 174 -5.87 -11.69 -3.03
C ALA A 174 -7.16 -12.08 -3.77
N ASN A 175 -7.29 -11.67 -5.03
CA ASN A 175 -8.45 -12.00 -5.85
C ASN A 175 -8.64 -13.51 -6.07
N ILE A 176 -7.53 -14.20 -6.38
CA ILE A 176 -7.57 -15.64 -6.59
C ILE A 176 -7.95 -16.37 -5.31
N ILE A 177 -7.40 -15.96 -4.14
CA ILE A 177 -7.77 -16.51 -2.84
C ILE A 177 -9.27 -16.34 -2.61
N MET A 178 -9.80 -15.12 -2.77
CA MET A 178 -11.23 -14.81 -2.54
C MET A 178 -12.16 -15.59 -3.49
N ALA A 179 -11.73 -15.91 -4.69
CA ALA A 179 -12.50 -16.78 -5.58
C ALA A 179 -12.35 -18.27 -5.21
N ALA A 180 -11.14 -18.71 -4.86
CA ALA A 180 -10.81 -20.09 -4.59
C ALA A 180 -11.47 -20.65 -3.32
N VAL A 181 -11.72 -19.82 -2.29
CA VAL A 181 -12.39 -20.24 -1.06
C VAL A 181 -13.82 -20.74 -1.31
N MET A 182 -14.45 -20.36 -2.43
CA MET A 182 -15.77 -20.81 -2.87
C MET A 182 -15.70 -21.82 -4.02
N ALA A 183 -14.50 -22.23 -4.48
CA ALA A 183 -14.35 -23.17 -5.56
C ALA A 183 -14.52 -24.62 -5.09
N LYS A 184 -15.06 -25.51 -5.93
CA LYS A 184 -15.19 -26.93 -5.60
C LYS A 184 -13.81 -27.62 -5.62
N GLY A 185 -13.45 -28.26 -4.52
CA GLY A 185 -12.19 -29.02 -4.41
C GLY A 185 -11.04 -28.18 -3.87
N THR A 186 -9.82 -28.57 -4.20
CA THR A 186 -8.61 -27.93 -3.65
C THR A 186 -7.92 -27.07 -4.70
N THR A 187 -7.55 -25.86 -4.32
CA THR A 187 -6.71 -24.96 -5.12
C THR A 187 -5.34 -24.86 -4.48
N THR A 188 -4.29 -24.99 -5.28
CA THR A 188 -2.90 -24.74 -4.87
C THR A 188 -2.37 -23.56 -5.67
N ILE A 189 -1.93 -22.52 -5.00
CA ILE A 189 -1.33 -21.33 -5.60
C ILE A 189 0.16 -21.33 -5.26
N TYR A 190 1.02 -21.48 -6.26
CA TYR A 190 2.46 -21.35 -6.12
C TYR A 190 2.92 -20.01 -6.69
N ASN A 191 3.96 -19.42 -6.10
CA ASN A 191 4.41 -18.06 -6.32
C ASN A 191 3.34 -17.02 -5.91
N ALA A 192 2.56 -17.34 -4.88
CA ALA A 192 1.63 -16.40 -4.26
C ALA A 192 2.39 -15.25 -3.60
N ALA A 193 1.82 -14.04 -3.62
CA ALA A 193 2.24 -12.98 -2.73
C ALA A 193 2.02 -13.39 -1.27
N CYS A 194 2.93 -13.01 -0.37
CA CYS A 194 2.87 -13.40 1.04
C CYS A 194 3.15 -12.23 2.01
N GLU A 195 2.89 -11.02 1.58
CA GLU A 195 2.91 -9.82 2.39
C GLU A 195 1.99 -9.95 3.62
N PRO A 196 2.25 -9.22 4.71
CA PRO A 196 1.41 -9.26 5.91
C PRO A 196 -0.08 -9.07 5.63
N TYR A 197 -0.47 -8.20 4.71
CA TYR A 197 -1.88 -7.99 4.36
C TYR A 197 -2.51 -9.18 3.65
N ILE A 198 -1.79 -9.93 2.81
CA ILE A 198 -2.27 -11.21 2.24
C ILE A 198 -2.46 -12.26 3.35
N GLN A 199 -1.53 -12.30 4.30
CA GLN A 199 -1.65 -13.20 5.46
C GLN A 199 -2.91 -12.86 6.27
N GLN A 200 -3.18 -11.57 6.51
CA GLN A 200 -4.35 -11.11 7.23
C GLN A 200 -5.66 -11.38 6.49
N LEU A 201 -5.68 -11.23 5.16
CA LEU A 201 -6.81 -11.69 4.35
C LEU A 201 -7.09 -13.18 4.54
N CYS A 202 -6.05 -14.03 4.53
CA CYS A 202 -6.20 -15.47 4.78
C CYS A 202 -6.71 -15.74 6.20
N HIS A 203 -6.22 -15.01 7.21
CA HIS A 203 -6.70 -15.15 8.59
C HIS A 203 -8.16 -14.74 8.75
N LEU A 204 -8.58 -13.61 8.15
CA LEU A 204 -9.99 -13.23 8.12
C LEU A 204 -10.85 -14.31 7.48
N LEU A 205 -10.47 -14.79 6.28
CA LEU A 205 -11.23 -15.81 5.56
C LEU A 205 -11.32 -17.12 6.36
N ASN A 206 -10.23 -17.56 7.01
CA ASN A 206 -10.28 -18.71 7.90
C ASN A 206 -11.19 -18.46 9.12
N GLY A 207 -11.19 -17.22 9.67
CA GLY A 207 -12.16 -16.81 10.70
C GLY A 207 -13.61 -16.84 10.21
N MET A 208 -13.85 -16.62 8.92
CA MET A 208 -15.14 -16.74 8.27
C MET A 208 -15.52 -18.20 7.93
N GLY A 209 -14.64 -19.18 8.18
CA GLY A 209 -14.88 -20.59 7.92
C GLY A 209 -14.23 -21.17 6.68
N ALA A 210 -13.35 -20.42 5.99
CA ALA A 210 -12.51 -20.96 4.91
C ALA A 210 -11.47 -21.95 5.45
N ASN A 211 -10.86 -22.71 4.56
CA ASN A 211 -9.79 -23.65 4.88
C ASN A 211 -8.56 -23.33 4.02
N ILE A 212 -7.72 -22.42 4.52
CA ILE A 212 -6.49 -21.95 3.87
C ILE A 212 -5.30 -22.35 4.73
N SER A 213 -4.30 -22.98 4.14
CA SER A 213 -3.03 -23.35 4.74
C SER A 213 -1.85 -22.85 3.90
N GLY A 214 -0.62 -22.89 4.49
CA GLY A 214 0.57 -22.31 3.86
C GLY A 214 0.67 -20.78 4.03
N ILE A 215 -0.12 -20.18 4.92
CA ILE A 215 -0.08 -18.73 5.20
C ILE A 215 1.33 -18.31 5.59
N ALA A 216 1.76 -17.13 5.13
CA ALA A 216 3.10 -16.59 5.25
C ALA A 216 4.16 -17.27 4.36
N SER A 217 3.74 -18.11 3.43
CA SER A 217 4.61 -18.65 2.38
C SER A 217 4.08 -18.30 0.98
N ASN A 218 4.90 -18.54 -0.03
CA ASN A 218 4.50 -18.37 -1.43
C ASN A 218 3.75 -19.57 -2.01
N LEU A 219 3.41 -20.57 -1.18
CA LEU A 219 2.65 -21.76 -1.55
C LEU A 219 1.42 -21.87 -0.66
N LEU A 220 0.27 -21.51 -1.21
CA LEU A 220 -1.01 -21.57 -0.53
C LEU A 220 -1.80 -22.78 -0.99
N THR A 221 -2.47 -23.45 -0.05
CA THR A 221 -3.45 -24.51 -0.34
C THR A 221 -4.79 -24.09 0.25
N ILE A 222 -5.83 -24.10 -0.59
CA ILE A 222 -7.18 -23.65 -0.26
C ILE A 222 -8.15 -24.79 -0.57
N VAL A 223 -8.84 -25.29 0.45
CA VAL A 223 -9.95 -26.24 0.26
C VAL A 223 -11.24 -25.41 0.25
N GLY A 224 -11.94 -25.43 -0.88
CA GLY A 224 -13.15 -24.63 -1.04
C GLY A 224 -14.28 -25.09 -0.14
N VAL A 225 -15.12 -24.13 0.27
CA VAL A 225 -16.27 -24.32 1.15
C VAL A 225 -17.54 -23.85 0.46
N ASP A 226 -18.69 -24.37 0.90
CA ASP A 226 -20.00 -23.97 0.31
C ASP A 226 -20.53 -22.64 0.87
N LYS A 227 -20.09 -22.24 2.08
CA LYS A 227 -20.56 -21.01 2.75
C LYS A 227 -19.50 -20.46 3.68
N LEU A 228 -19.44 -19.12 3.75
CA LEU A 228 -18.66 -18.36 4.74
C LEU A 228 -19.61 -17.63 5.69
N HIS A 229 -19.13 -17.29 6.89
CA HIS A 229 -19.92 -16.79 8.02
C HIS A 229 -19.43 -15.43 8.50
N ALA A 230 -20.13 -14.88 9.52
CA ALA A 230 -19.73 -13.69 10.24
C ALA A 230 -18.33 -13.83 10.86
N ALA A 231 -17.58 -12.74 10.88
CA ALA A 231 -16.28 -12.66 11.55
C ALA A 231 -16.01 -11.24 12.04
N GLU A 232 -15.01 -11.13 12.92
CA GLU A 232 -14.43 -9.85 13.32
C GLU A 232 -12.93 -9.84 12.96
N HIS A 233 -12.45 -8.72 12.47
CA HIS A 233 -11.05 -8.55 12.10
C HIS A 233 -10.54 -7.16 12.50
N THR A 234 -9.28 -7.08 12.87
CA THR A 234 -8.60 -5.81 13.15
C THR A 234 -7.44 -5.65 12.18
N VAL A 235 -7.51 -4.62 11.33
CA VAL A 235 -6.47 -4.28 10.35
C VAL A 235 -5.16 -3.96 11.07
N LEU A 236 -4.05 -4.51 10.59
CA LEU A 236 -2.71 -4.22 11.11
C LEU A 236 -2.35 -2.73 10.93
N PRO A 237 -1.44 -2.19 11.75
CA PRO A 237 -0.84 -0.89 11.45
C PRO A 237 -0.13 -0.93 10.09
N ASP A 238 -0.19 0.18 9.35
CA ASP A 238 0.39 0.26 8.00
C ASP A 238 1.93 0.29 8.06
N MET A 239 2.56 -0.81 7.68
CA MET A 239 4.02 -0.94 7.66
C MET A 239 4.69 0.10 6.74
N ILE A 240 3.99 0.59 5.72
CA ILE A 240 4.51 1.63 4.81
C ILE A 240 4.50 2.98 5.52
N GLU A 241 3.45 3.28 6.28
CA GLU A 241 3.40 4.48 7.08
C GLU A 241 4.45 4.44 8.21
N VAL A 242 4.64 3.28 8.87
CA VAL A 242 5.73 3.08 9.83
C VAL A 242 7.09 3.41 9.20
N GLY A 243 7.37 2.87 8.01
CA GLY A 243 8.60 3.18 7.28
C GLY A 243 8.73 4.67 6.93
N SER A 244 7.63 5.33 6.56
CA SER A 244 7.59 6.77 6.30
C SER A 244 7.91 7.58 7.55
N PHE A 245 7.37 7.20 8.72
CA PHE A 245 7.68 7.85 9.99
C PHE A 245 9.13 7.62 10.44
N ILE A 246 9.70 6.43 10.18
CA ILE A 246 11.15 6.22 10.39
C ILE A 246 11.94 7.19 9.53
N GLY A 247 11.60 7.35 8.24
CA GLY A 247 12.24 8.28 7.33
C GLY A 247 12.11 9.75 7.79
N MET A 248 10.92 10.18 8.21
CA MET A 248 10.69 11.52 8.78
C MET A 248 11.54 11.76 10.03
N ALA A 249 11.54 10.78 10.95
CA ALA A 249 12.33 10.87 12.17
C ALA A 249 13.84 10.89 11.89
N ALA A 250 14.31 10.17 10.87
CA ALA A 250 15.70 10.19 10.44
C ALA A 250 16.12 11.57 9.91
N MET A 251 15.24 12.25 9.18
CA MET A 251 15.53 13.53 8.53
C MET A 251 15.39 14.72 9.50
N VAL A 252 14.32 14.77 10.30
CA VAL A 252 13.97 15.94 11.13
C VAL A 252 13.64 15.61 12.58
N GLY A 253 13.79 14.35 13.02
CA GLY A 253 13.44 13.93 14.38
C GLY A 253 14.39 14.46 15.45
N ASP A 254 13.84 14.66 16.67
CA ASP A 254 14.55 14.93 17.91
C ASP A 254 14.04 14.00 19.03
N GLY A 255 13.95 12.70 18.69
CA GLY A 255 13.37 11.67 19.55
C GLY A 255 11.88 11.45 19.22
N VAL A 256 11.61 10.59 18.24
CA VAL A 256 10.26 10.22 17.82
C VAL A 256 9.98 8.76 18.21
N ARG A 257 8.88 8.53 18.92
CA ARG A 257 8.33 7.21 19.23
C ARG A 257 7.20 6.89 18.26
N ILE A 258 7.31 5.76 17.57
CA ILE A 258 6.27 5.23 16.70
C ILE A 258 5.64 4.05 17.45
N LYS A 259 4.36 4.19 17.84
CA LYS A 259 3.66 3.21 18.70
C LYS A 259 2.99 2.10 17.91
N ASN A 260 2.88 0.93 18.57
CA ASN A 260 2.07 -0.19 18.08
C ASN A 260 2.37 -0.54 16.62
N VAL A 261 3.64 -0.68 16.28
CA VAL A 261 4.08 -0.86 14.87
C VAL A 261 3.85 -2.25 14.32
N SER A 262 3.43 -3.20 15.16
CA SER A 262 3.39 -4.63 14.82
C SER A 262 4.75 -5.13 14.33
N LEU A 263 5.76 -5.01 15.18
CA LEU A 263 7.19 -5.19 14.86
C LEU A 263 7.47 -6.48 14.07
N ARG A 264 6.80 -7.58 14.41
CA ARG A 264 6.92 -8.87 13.71
C ARG A 264 6.52 -8.83 12.24
N ASN A 265 5.69 -7.85 11.84
CA ASN A 265 5.15 -7.71 10.49
C ASN A 265 5.89 -6.64 9.66
N LEU A 266 6.95 -6.01 10.20
CA LEU A 266 7.73 -5.00 9.47
C LEU A 266 8.77 -5.60 8.52
N GLY A 267 9.11 -6.89 8.69
CA GLY A 267 10.13 -7.56 7.87
C GLY A 267 11.45 -6.79 7.85
N ILE A 268 12.00 -6.59 6.67
CA ILE A 268 13.30 -5.93 6.46
C ILE A 268 13.25 -4.38 6.58
N ILE A 269 12.08 -3.76 6.78
CA ILE A 269 11.93 -2.30 6.74
C ILE A 269 12.88 -1.59 7.72
N PRO A 270 12.95 -1.92 9.02
CA PRO A 270 13.89 -1.25 9.93
C PRO A 270 15.34 -1.45 9.51
N ASP A 271 15.71 -2.61 8.97
CA ASP A 271 17.08 -2.92 8.57
C ASP A 271 17.49 -2.15 7.32
N ALA A 272 16.56 -1.87 6.38
CA ALA A 272 16.83 -1.01 5.24
C ALA A 272 17.25 0.40 5.69
N PHE A 273 16.62 0.97 6.71
CA PHE A 273 17.04 2.25 7.30
C PHE A 273 18.35 2.13 8.09
N ARG A 274 18.58 1.02 8.82
CA ARG A 274 19.86 0.77 9.51
C ARG A 274 21.03 0.71 8.54
N ARG A 275 20.85 0.18 7.33
CA ARG A 275 21.86 0.19 6.26
C ARG A 275 22.25 1.60 5.84
N LEU A 276 21.34 2.57 5.96
CA LEU A 276 21.61 3.99 5.78
C LEU A 276 22.25 4.65 7.02
N GLY A 277 22.52 3.90 8.07
CA GLY A 277 23.12 4.39 9.32
C GLY A 277 22.08 4.96 10.31
N VAL A 278 20.80 4.83 10.06
CA VAL A 278 19.74 5.31 10.96
C VAL A 278 19.67 4.41 12.20
N LYS A 279 19.78 5.02 13.38
CA LYS A 279 19.62 4.32 14.66
C LYS A 279 18.15 4.18 14.98
N ILE A 280 17.72 2.94 15.23
CA ILE A 280 16.33 2.59 15.56
C ILE A 280 16.38 1.59 16.73
N GLN A 281 15.62 1.90 17.79
CA GLN A 281 15.51 1.07 18.99
C GLN A 281 14.11 0.48 19.05
N ALA A 282 14.00 -0.83 19.28
CA ALA A 282 12.72 -1.48 19.53
C ALA A 282 12.45 -1.49 21.04
N GLU A 283 11.26 -1.08 21.45
CA GLU A 283 10.81 -1.01 22.84
C GLU A 283 9.42 -1.67 22.93
N GLY A 284 9.40 -2.98 23.15
CA GLY A 284 8.17 -3.78 23.03
C GLY A 284 7.70 -3.81 21.57
N ASP A 285 6.47 -3.37 21.33
CA ASP A 285 5.90 -3.22 19.96
C ASP A 285 6.01 -1.77 19.43
N ASP A 286 6.81 -0.92 20.08
CA ASP A 286 7.10 0.44 19.63
C ASP A 286 8.49 0.51 19.00
N LEU A 287 8.71 1.49 18.12
CA LEU A 287 10.03 1.90 17.63
C LEU A 287 10.35 3.30 18.15
N PHE A 288 11.56 3.46 18.70
CA PHE A 288 12.10 4.75 19.06
C PHE A 288 13.23 5.13 18.10
N VAL A 289 13.10 6.29 17.47
CA VAL A 289 14.10 6.86 16.57
C VAL A 289 14.69 8.08 17.24
N PRO A 290 15.91 7.98 17.82
CA PRO A 290 16.59 9.12 18.44
C PRO A 290 17.00 10.14 17.38
N ARG A 291 17.41 11.32 17.81
CA ARG A 291 18.01 12.31 16.90
C ARG A 291 19.21 11.70 16.15
N GLN A 292 19.27 11.97 14.85
CA GLN A 292 20.30 11.46 13.94
C GLN A 292 21.26 12.59 13.52
N PRO A 293 22.29 12.94 14.33
CA PRO A 293 23.24 14.00 13.94
C PRO A 293 24.11 13.59 12.77
N HIS A 294 24.42 12.31 12.69
CA HIS A 294 25.20 11.69 11.61
C HIS A 294 24.65 10.29 11.34
N CYS A 295 24.40 10.00 10.08
CA CYS A 295 24.09 8.67 9.58
C CYS A 295 25.16 8.27 8.57
N VAL A 296 25.91 7.21 8.84
CA VAL A 296 26.95 6.72 7.92
C VAL A 296 26.42 5.47 7.23
N VAL A 297 26.39 5.52 5.91
CA VAL A 297 25.97 4.39 5.09
C VAL A 297 26.88 3.19 5.35
N GLY A 298 26.27 2.02 5.56
CA GLY A 298 27.01 0.77 5.60
C GLY A 298 27.63 0.42 4.24
N SER A 299 28.55 -0.51 4.23
CA SER A 299 29.07 -1.13 3.00
C SER A 299 28.72 -2.62 3.01
N PHE A 300 28.81 -3.28 1.87
CA PHE A 300 28.84 -4.73 1.81
C PHE A 300 30.14 -5.26 2.42
N ILE A 301 30.19 -6.57 2.70
CA ILE A 301 31.34 -7.21 3.34
C ILE A 301 32.65 -6.99 2.54
N ASP A 302 32.54 -6.90 1.23
CA ASP A 302 33.65 -6.65 0.30
C ASP A 302 34.01 -5.15 0.15
N GLY A 303 33.36 -4.27 0.91
CA GLY A 303 33.56 -2.82 0.86
C GLY A 303 32.86 -2.11 -0.32
N THR A 304 32.07 -2.81 -1.15
CA THR A 304 31.34 -2.21 -2.27
C THR A 304 30.22 -1.28 -1.80
N ILE A 305 29.80 -0.37 -2.72
CA ILE A 305 28.78 0.65 -2.45
C ILE A 305 27.45 0.00 -2.09
N MET A 306 26.82 0.48 -1.02
CA MET A 306 25.51 0.02 -0.59
C MET A 306 24.48 0.16 -1.71
N THR A 307 23.78 -0.94 -1.98
CA THR A 307 22.63 -0.97 -2.89
C THR A 307 21.35 -1.28 -2.10
N LEU A 308 20.35 -0.43 -2.21
CA LEU A 308 18.99 -0.67 -1.72
C LEU A 308 18.11 -0.96 -2.93
N ALA A 309 17.59 -2.18 -3.01
CA ALA A 309 16.74 -2.64 -4.09
C ALA A 309 15.43 -3.19 -3.53
N ASP A 310 14.33 -2.90 -4.21
CA ASP A 310 13.04 -3.51 -3.91
C ASP A 310 12.97 -4.97 -4.40
N ALA A 311 12.12 -5.74 -3.77
CA ALA A 311 11.83 -7.12 -4.14
C ALA A 311 10.47 -7.54 -3.55
N PRO A 312 9.83 -8.60 -4.11
CA PRO A 312 8.67 -9.21 -3.49
C PRO A 312 8.96 -9.58 -2.03
N TRP A 313 7.93 -9.52 -1.20
CA TRP A 313 8.03 -9.88 0.22
C TRP A 313 8.61 -11.30 0.41
N PRO A 314 9.50 -11.54 1.40
CA PRO A 314 9.91 -10.63 2.48
C PRO A 314 11.04 -9.66 2.13
N GLY A 315 11.30 -9.41 0.86
CA GLY A 315 12.22 -8.37 0.42
C GLY A 315 11.69 -6.97 0.71
N LEU A 316 12.50 -5.96 0.34
CA LEU A 316 12.14 -4.56 0.58
C LEU A 316 10.98 -4.13 -0.32
N THR A 317 9.91 -3.65 0.29
CA THR A 317 8.74 -3.17 -0.45
C THR A 317 9.08 -2.00 -1.37
N PRO A 318 8.59 -1.99 -2.63
CA PRO A 318 8.79 -0.89 -3.58
C PRO A 318 8.19 0.44 -3.08
N ASP A 319 7.23 0.40 -2.17
CA ASP A 319 6.52 1.56 -1.67
C ASP A 319 7.37 2.45 -0.74
N LEU A 320 8.49 1.96 -0.21
CA LEU A 320 9.40 2.72 0.64
C LEU A 320 10.69 3.18 -0.07
N ILE A 321 10.92 2.79 -1.30
CA ILE A 321 12.12 3.19 -2.06
C ILE A 321 12.24 4.72 -2.14
N SER A 322 11.15 5.43 -2.38
CA SER A 322 11.14 6.90 -2.45
C SER A 322 11.52 7.55 -1.11
N VAL A 323 11.05 7.00 0.00
CA VAL A 323 11.39 7.49 1.35
C VAL A 323 12.88 7.24 1.66
N LEU A 324 13.37 6.02 1.38
CA LEU A 324 14.78 5.66 1.58
C LEU A 324 15.69 6.53 0.70
N LEU A 325 15.28 6.86 -0.53
CA LEU A 325 16.01 7.75 -1.41
C LEU A 325 16.14 9.16 -0.81
N VAL A 326 15.05 9.71 -0.26
CA VAL A 326 15.10 11.02 0.41
C VAL A 326 16.04 10.97 1.63
N VAL A 327 15.95 9.95 2.47
CA VAL A 327 16.86 9.77 3.62
C VAL A 327 18.31 9.69 3.15
N ALA A 328 18.58 8.97 2.06
CA ALA A 328 19.92 8.84 1.48
C ALA A 328 20.54 10.19 1.09
N THR A 329 19.74 11.24 0.78
CA THR A 329 20.28 12.58 0.45
C THR A 329 21.02 13.24 1.61
N GLN A 330 20.76 12.84 2.87
CA GLN A 330 21.30 13.48 4.06
C GLN A 330 22.23 12.57 4.89
N VAL A 331 22.50 11.36 4.44
CA VAL A 331 23.48 10.47 5.08
C VAL A 331 24.91 10.79 4.64
N ARG A 332 25.90 10.23 5.29
CA ARG A 332 27.30 10.28 4.87
C ARG A 332 27.64 9.05 4.02
N GLY A 333 27.93 9.24 2.74
CA GLY A 333 28.29 8.20 1.80
C GLY A 333 27.41 8.19 0.55
N SER A 334 27.62 7.20 -0.31
CA SER A 334 26.87 7.02 -1.56
C SER A 334 26.03 5.76 -1.49
N VAL A 335 24.85 5.81 -2.10
CA VAL A 335 23.89 4.70 -2.14
C VAL A 335 23.38 4.54 -3.57
N LEU A 336 23.36 3.31 -4.07
CA LEU A 336 22.62 2.97 -5.28
C LEU A 336 21.20 2.57 -4.89
N ILE A 337 20.22 3.33 -5.33
CA ILE A 337 18.80 2.99 -5.26
C ILE A 337 18.41 2.25 -6.53
N HIS A 338 17.86 1.05 -6.40
CA HIS A 338 17.46 0.22 -7.54
C HIS A 338 16.00 -0.20 -7.42
N GLN A 339 15.12 0.47 -8.14
CA GLN A 339 13.70 0.18 -8.25
C GLN A 339 13.48 -0.87 -9.33
N LYS A 340 13.22 -2.13 -8.95
CA LYS A 340 13.09 -3.26 -9.91
C LYS A 340 11.66 -3.49 -10.38
N MET A 341 10.68 -3.25 -9.49
CA MET A 341 9.31 -3.71 -9.68
C MET A 341 8.42 -2.74 -10.49
N PHE A 342 8.79 -1.44 -10.59
CA PHE A 342 8.00 -0.45 -11.30
C PHE A 342 8.85 0.49 -12.13
N GLU A 343 8.36 0.87 -13.32
CA GLU A 343 9.14 1.58 -14.33
C GLU A 343 9.24 3.11 -14.09
N SER A 344 8.32 3.70 -13.31
CA SER A 344 8.18 5.17 -13.26
C SER A 344 8.26 5.77 -11.85
N ARG A 345 8.72 5.00 -10.86
CA ARG A 345 8.73 5.45 -9.47
C ARG A 345 9.84 6.45 -9.13
N LEU A 346 10.89 6.55 -9.94
CA LEU A 346 12.03 7.45 -9.70
C LEU A 346 11.89 8.82 -10.38
N PHE A 347 10.85 9.08 -11.15
CA PHE A 347 10.70 10.36 -11.87
C PHE A 347 10.55 11.60 -10.97
N PHE A 348 10.15 11.42 -9.70
CA PHE A 348 10.10 12.53 -8.74
C PHE A 348 11.49 13.04 -8.32
N VAL A 349 12.56 12.31 -8.63
CA VAL A 349 13.95 12.62 -8.28
C VAL A 349 14.37 13.99 -8.81
N ASP A 350 13.84 14.42 -9.97
CA ASP A 350 14.09 15.76 -10.52
C ASP A 350 13.79 16.87 -9.51
N LYS A 351 12.70 16.70 -8.72
CA LYS A 351 12.32 17.67 -7.70
C LYS A 351 13.33 17.73 -6.54
N LEU A 352 13.91 16.59 -6.18
CA LEU A 352 14.97 16.55 -5.18
C LEU A 352 16.27 17.18 -5.69
N ILE A 353 16.60 17.01 -6.96
CA ILE A 353 17.74 17.66 -7.62
C ILE A 353 17.52 19.19 -7.62
N ASP A 354 16.32 19.67 -7.96
CA ASP A 354 15.95 21.09 -7.89
C ASP A 354 16.12 21.64 -6.46
N MET A 355 15.84 20.82 -5.44
CA MET A 355 16.06 21.15 -4.03
C MET A 355 17.54 21.09 -3.61
N GLY A 356 18.45 20.69 -4.50
CA GLY A 356 19.88 20.65 -4.28
C GLY A 356 20.43 19.29 -3.85
N ALA A 357 19.66 18.22 -3.92
CA ALA A 357 20.17 16.88 -3.68
C ALA A 357 21.16 16.46 -4.77
N GLN A 358 22.23 15.76 -4.39
CA GLN A 358 23.21 15.19 -5.33
C GLN A 358 22.77 13.80 -5.74
N ILE A 359 22.07 13.72 -6.85
CA ILE A 359 21.53 12.47 -7.39
C ILE A 359 21.90 12.35 -8.87
N ILE A 360 22.36 11.18 -9.26
CA ILE A 360 22.57 10.81 -10.67
C ILE A 360 21.50 9.79 -11.01
N LEU A 361 20.51 10.18 -11.82
CA LEU A 361 19.52 9.25 -12.37
C LEU A 361 20.16 8.50 -13.53
N CYS A 362 20.53 7.24 -13.31
CA CYS A 362 21.22 6.42 -14.29
C CYS A 362 20.26 5.95 -15.41
N ASP A 363 19.07 5.57 -15.03
CA ASP A 363 17.97 5.13 -15.90
C ASP A 363 16.63 5.17 -15.10
N PRO A 364 15.48 4.77 -15.69
CA PRO A 364 14.20 4.79 -14.98
C PRO A 364 14.15 3.95 -13.69
N HIS A 365 15.10 3.03 -13.51
CA HIS A 365 15.14 2.07 -12.42
C HIS A 365 16.25 2.32 -11.40
N ARG A 366 17.28 3.10 -11.74
CA ARG A 366 18.48 3.25 -10.89
C ARG A 366 18.86 4.70 -10.70
N ALA A 367 19.13 5.06 -9.46
CA ALA A 367 19.67 6.36 -9.08
C ALA A 367 20.81 6.19 -8.06
N VAL A 368 21.91 6.89 -8.30
CA VAL A 368 23.00 7.02 -7.31
C VAL A 368 22.76 8.30 -6.53
N VAL A 369 22.68 8.17 -5.21
CA VAL A 369 22.52 9.30 -4.28
C VAL A 369 23.83 9.49 -3.53
N VAL A 370 24.37 10.71 -3.57
CA VAL A 370 25.50 11.13 -2.76
C VAL A 370 24.99 11.99 -1.61
N GLY A 371 25.06 11.46 -0.40
CA GLY A 371 24.46 12.11 0.77
C GLY A 371 25.32 13.27 1.29
N HIS A 372 24.66 14.28 1.81
CA HIS A 372 25.27 15.54 2.27
C HIS A 372 25.79 15.52 3.71
N ASP A 373 25.61 14.45 4.48
CA ASP A 373 25.98 14.35 5.92
C ASP A 373 25.40 15.52 6.75
N HIS A 374 24.19 15.94 6.43
CA HIS A 374 23.51 17.13 7.01
C HIS A 374 24.27 18.46 6.88
N LYS A 375 25.39 18.50 6.12
CA LYS A 375 26.21 19.72 5.95
C LYS A 375 25.55 20.71 5.00
N MET A 376 24.88 20.20 3.97
CA MET A 376 24.09 21.00 3.03
C MET A 376 22.62 20.59 3.15
N LYS A 377 21.79 21.55 3.55
CA LYS A 377 20.34 21.32 3.64
C LYS A 377 19.70 21.45 2.28
N LEU A 378 18.63 20.70 2.08
CA LEU A 378 17.76 20.88 0.91
C LEU A 378 17.16 22.30 0.93
N ARG A 379 16.94 22.84 -0.27
CA ARG A 379 16.28 24.14 -0.45
C ARG A 379 14.78 23.95 -0.58
N ALA A 380 14.01 24.88 -0.05
CA ALA A 380 12.58 24.90 -0.26
C ALA A 380 12.23 25.11 -1.75
N GLY A 381 11.09 24.61 -2.18
CA GLY A 381 10.66 24.70 -3.56
C GLY A 381 9.16 24.49 -3.76
N ARG A 382 8.73 24.71 -5.00
CA ARG A 382 7.37 24.37 -5.45
C ARG A 382 7.39 23.01 -6.13
N MET A 383 6.52 22.12 -5.68
CA MET A 383 6.44 20.73 -6.14
C MET A 383 5.00 20.34 -6.39
N THR A 384 4.80 19.25 -7.12
CA THR A 384 3.48 18.64 -7.32
C THR A 384 3.59 17.17 -6.96
N SER A 385 2.69 16.66 -6.14
CA SER A 385 2.64 15.24 -5.80
C SER A 385 2.18 14.43 -7.01
N PRO A 386 3.04 13.55 -7.58
CA PRO A 386 2.66 12.75 -8.76
C PRO A 386 1.86 11.50 -8.38
N ASP A 387 2.12 10.94 -7.21
CA ASP A 387 1.49 9.75 -6.65
C ASP A 387 1.62 9.75 -5.11
N ILE A 388 1.04 8.74 -4.44
CA ILE A 388 1.02 8.62 -2.98
C ILE A 388 2.45 8.59 -2.40
N ARG A 389 3.35 7.78 -2.97
CA ARG A 389 4.66 7.45 -2.40
C ARG A 389 5.70 8.52 -2.69
N ALA A 390 5.69 9.07 -3.87
CA ALA A 390 6.51 10.24 -4.19
C ALA A 390 6.01 11.47 -3.40
N GLY A 391 4.69 11.62 -3.23
CA GLY A 391 4.11 12.71 -2.44
C GLY A 391 4.60 12.74 -1.01
N ILE A 392 4.57 11.61 -0.29
CA ILE A 392 5.08 11.54 1.08
C ILE A 392 6.60 11.75 1.14
N ALA A 393 7.35 11.25 0.16
CA ALA A 393 8.79 11.47 0.06
C ALA A 393 9.12 12.97 -0.14
N LEU A 394 8.38 13.67 -1.00
CA LEU A 394 8.50 15.12 -1.18
C LEU A 394 8.11 15.89 0.09
N LEU A 395 7.11 15.44 0.85
CA LEU A 395 6.75 16.03 2.15
C LEU A 395 7.91 15.90 3.15
N ILE A 396 8.56 14.73 3.23
CA ILE A 396 9.74 14.51 4.07
C ILE A 396 10.88 15.44 3.65
N ALA A 397 11.14 15.57 2.36
CA ALA A 397 12.16 16.47 1.83
C ALA A 397 11.85 17.94 2.18
N ALA A 398 10.59 18.37 2.01
CA ALA A 398 10.13 19.72 2.33
C ALA A 398 10.29 20.05 3.83
N MET A 399 9.90 19.13 4.74
CA MET A 399 10.09 19.32 6.18
C MET A 399 11.56 19.45 6.56
N SER A 400 12.48 18.81 5.83
CA SER A 400 13.93 18.86 6.09
C SER A 400 14.64 20.04 5.42
N SER A 401 13.96 20.77 4.53
CA SER A 401 14.53 21.88 3.76
C SER A 401 14.67 23.15 4.60
N GLN A 402 15.40 24.14 4.03
CA GLN A 402 15.41 25.51 4.55
C GLN A 402 14.38 26.37 3.81
N GLY A 403 13.50 27.05 4.56
CA GLY A 403 12.48 27.94 4.01
C GLY A 403 11.12 27.25 3.84
N THR A 404 10.23 27.88 3.07
CA THR A 404 8.85 27.45 2.90
C THR A 404 8.68 26.75 1.55
N SER A 405 8.24 25.52 1.58
CA SER A 405 7.92 24.71 0.39
C SER A 405 6.41 24.69 0.14
N HIS A 406 6.04 24.50 -1.13
CA HIS A 406 4.66 24.33 -1.57
C HIS A 406 4.51 23.02 -2.34
N ILE A 407 3.60 22.15 -1.90
CA ILE A 407 3.29 20.88 -2.57
C ILE A 407 1.84 20.91 -3.03
N ALA A 408 1.63 20.97 -4.34
CA ALA A 408 0.31 20.88 -4.97
C ALA A 408 -0.15 19.44 -5.16
N ASN A 409 -1.45 19.24 -5.45
CA ASN A 409 -2.07 17.93 -5.71
C ASN A 409 -1.93 16.95 -4.53
N ILE A 410 -2.14 17.45 -3.31
CA ILE A 410 -2.01 16.65 -2.09
C ILE A 410 -3.10 15.59 -1.94
N ALA A 411 -4.18 15.67 -2.73
CA ALA A 411 -5.15 14.58 -2.84
C ALA A 411 -4.49 13.21 -3.13
N GLN A 412 -3.31 13.19 -3.78
CA GLN A 412 -2.54 11.97 -3.95
C GLN A 412 -2.00 11.45 -2.60
N ILE A 413 -1.60 12.33 -1.68
CA ILE A 413 -1.14 11.95 -0.33
C ILE A 413 -2.34 11.42 0.48
N ASP A 414 -3.49 12.11 0.43
CA ASP A 414 -4.72 11.75 1.15
C ASP A 414 -5.29 10.37 0.75
N ARG A 415 -4.90 9.86 -0.40
CA ARG A 415 -5.24 8.50 -0.83
C ARG A 415 -4.58 7.41 0.01
N GLY A 416 -3.52 7.73 0.74
CA GLY A 416 -2.71 6.76 1.46
C GLY A 416 -2.33 7.14 2.89
N TYR A 417 -2.54 8.39 3.29
CA TYR A 417 -2.18 8.90 4.63
C TYR A 417 -3.35 9.69 5.22
N GLU A 418 -3.85 9.22 6.36
CA GLU A 418 -4.97 9.83 7.08
C GLU A 418 -4.50 11.04 7.86
N ASP A 419 -5.11 12.22 7.59
CA ASP A 419 -4.91 13.47 8.35
C ASP A 419 -3.44 13.75 8.69
N ILE A 420 -2.55 13.53 7.71
CA ILE A 420 -1.10 13.48 7.94
C ILE A 420 -0.54 14.80 8.47
N GLU A 421 -1.04 15.95 7.98
CA GLU A 421 -0.59 17.27 8.40
C GLU A 421 -0.88 17.54 9.88
N ASN A 422 -2.07 17.20 10.37
CA ASN A 422 -2.43 17.43 11.77
C ASN A 422 -1.68 16.49 12.70
N ARG A 423 -1.51 15.22 12.30
CA ARG A 423 -0.73 14.23 13.07
C ARG A 423 0.75 14.62 13.18
N LEU A 424 1.34 15.15 12.11
CA LEU A 424 2.73 15.64 12.13
C LEU A 424 2.86 16.97 12.89
N ASN A 425 1.90 17.89 12.72
CA ASN A 425 1.87 19.16 13.48
C ASN A 425 1.79 18.92 14.99
N ALA A 426 1.05 17.88 15.42
CA ALA A 426 0.94 17.50 16.84
C ALA A 426 2.29 17.09 17.46
N ILE A 427 3.28 16.70 16.65
CA ILE A 427 4.63 16.35 17.11
C ILE A 427 5.71 17.36 16.68
N GLY A 428 5.31 18.55 16.17
CA GLY A 428 6.20 19.68 15.94
C GLY A 428 6.47 20.07 14.50
N ALA A 429 5.79 19.49 13.51
CA ALA A 429 5.85 19.98 12.13
C ALA A 429 5.14 21.33 12.00
N CYS A 430 5.35 22.02 10.89
CA CYS A 430 4.63 23.23 10.51
C CYS A 430 4.11 23.08 9.07
N ILE A 431 2.93 22.46 8.95
CA ILE A 431 2.27 22.13 7.68
C ILE A 431 0.89 22.78 7.68
N LYS A 432 0.56 23.52 6.63
CA LYS A 432 -0.74 24.15 6.46
C LYS A 432 -1.37 23.68 5.16
N ARG A 433 -2.62 23.17 5.24
CA ARG A 433 -3.45 22.86 4.07
C ARG A 433 -4.08 24.17 3.56
N VAL A 434 -4.01 24.40 2.25
CA VAL A 434 -4.60 25.56 1.58
C VAL A 434 -5.32 25.13 0.31
N ASN A 435 -6.30 25.92 -0.10
CA ASN A 435 -6.97 25.77 -1.40
C ASN A 435 -6.36 26.81 -2.35
N ASP A 436 -5.75 26.37 -3.42
CA ASP A 436 -5.23 27.21 -4.52
C ASP A 436 -6.32 27.52 -5.54
#